data_6582001d36faf6653878718e96d83ff8
#
_entry.id   6582001d36faf6653878718e96d83ff8
#
_cell.length_a   1.000
_cell.length_b   1.000
_cell.length_c   1.000
_cell.angle_alpha   90.00
_cell.angle_beta   90.00
_cell.angle_gamma   90.00
#
_symmetry.space_group_name_H-M   'P 1'
#
loop_
_entity.id
_entity.type
_entity.pdbx_description
1 polymer ?
#
loop_
_entity_poly.entity_id
_entity_poly.type
_entity_poly.pdbx_seq_one_letter_code
_entity_poly.pdbx_strand_id
1 'polypeptide(L)'
;MKKCFKSIWFYSGLITLIFVIIISCGQYSDFELDDHASVITPINFVSKTDTLSGTLILPDQNNIKAVAIFVHGDGAQDRFSNSGYLPLINSLLDAGIGVYTWDKAGVGESRGNWLLQSMQDRADEAQIALQVIQDKFINTDIKIGYLGFSQAGWVIPIAATQSKPDFSVIIGGAVNWRAQGAYYHQVRLKADNIGDKEITRRVSEQLQQDDRVNGSHDISAQGDMSDDRFYFVIQNYLSDSSKDLPHMNGRVLAMFGELDLNVDAPKNACLYKNLLGNHVDKTVTLFPNASHGLLKAPFFNYQLENQWPWWKQILFIYQGRDSYSSGALNYLTAWITEDAAIPSDHVDFKCETGNTNLR
;
A
#
# COMPACT_ATOMS: atom_id res chain seq x y z
N MET A 1 -48.96 -8.89 -27.13
CA MET A 1 -47.56 -9.34 -27.19
C MET A 1 -46.58 -8.41 -27.93
N LYS A 2 -46.94 -7.80 -29.06
CA LYS A 2 -46.01 -6.94 -29.85
C LYS A 2 -45.57 -5.61 -29.18
N LYS A 3 -46.34 -5.06 -28.22
CA LYS A 3 -45.95 -3.81 -27.52
C LYS A 3 -44.89 -4.02 -26.40
N CYS A 4 -44.88 -5.18 -25.75
CA CYS A 4 -43.93 -5.47 -24.69
C CYS A 4 -42.50 -5.72 -25.24
N PHE A 5 -42.37 -6.35 -26.40
CA PHE A 5 -41.09 -6.62 -27.05
C PHE A 5 -40.36 -5.33 -27.50
N LYS A 6 -41.11 -4.34 -28.02
CA LYS A 6 -40.50 -3.04 -28.41
C LYS A 6 -39.95 -2.25 -27.22
N SER A 7 -40.57 -2.38 -26.04
CA SER A 7 -40.10 -1.73 -24.83
C SER A 7 -38.77 -2.31 -24.35
N ILE A 8 -38.62 -3.63 -24.35
CA ILE A 8 -37.40 -4.32 -23.91
C ILE A 8 -36.19 -3.93 -24.80
N TRP A 9 -36.35 -3.88 -26.09
CA TRP A 9 -35.30 -3.48 -27.03
C TRP A 9 -34.93 -1.99 -26.88
N PHE A 10 -35.91 -1.12 -26.57
CA PHE A 10 -35.65 0.30 -26.34
C PHE A 10 -34.85 0.52 -25.05
N TYR A 11 -35.18 -0.17 -23.96
CA TYR A 11 -34.42 -0.08 -22.70
C TYR A 11 -33.03 -0.73 -22.82
N SER A 12 -32.91 -1.83 -23.55
CA SER A 12 -31.63 -2.44 -23.86
C SER A 12 -30.73 -1.50 -24.67
N GLY A 13 -31.26 -0.86 -25.72
CA GLY A 13 -30.52 0.12 -26.50
C GLY A 13 -30.13 1.37 -25.70
N LEU A 14 -31.03 1.83 -24.81
CA LEU A 14 -30.76 2.98 -23.94
C LEU A 14 -29.66 2.64 -22.87
N ILE A 15 -29.70 1.45 -22.29
CA ILE A 15 -28.68 0.97 -21.36
C ILE A 15 -27.33 0.85 -22.06
N THR A 16 -27.30 0.28 -23.28
CA THR A 16 -26.06 0.19 -24.07
C THR A 16 -25.54 1.57 -24.45
N LEU A 17 -26.40 2.51 -24.80
CA LEU A 17 -26.02 3.89 -25.13
C LEU A 17 -25.49 4.63 -23.91
N ILE A 18 -26.13 4.47 -22.75
CA ILE A 18 -25.65 5.03 -21.48
C ILE A 18 -24.30 4.42 -21.11
N PHE A 19 -24.10 3.12 -21.27
CA PHE A 19 -22.83 2.44 -21.04
C PHE A 19 -21.74 2.94 -21.98
N VAL A 20 -22.04 3.15 -23.26
CA VAL A 20 -21.11 3.72 -24.26
C VAL A 20 -20.80 5.19 -23.95
N ILE A 21 -21.76 5.98 -23.50
CA ILE A 21 -21.53 7.39 -23.10
C ILE A 21 -20.71 7.45 -21.81
N ILE A 22 -20.98 6.61 -20.83
CA ILE A 22 -20.18 6.50 -19.60
C ILE A 22 -18.74 6.10 -19.95
N ILE A 23 -18.55 5.15 -20.86
CA ILE A 23 -17.23 4.74 -21.36
C ILE A 23 -16.56 5.87 -22.16
N SER A 24 -17.27 6.66 -22.94
CA SER A 24 -16.69 7.71 -23.80
C SER A 24 -16.52 9.06 -23.13
N CYS A 25 -17.19 9.33 -22.01
CA CYS A 25 -17.05 10.55 -21.22
C CYS A 25 -16.36 10.30 -19.87
N GLY A 26 -16.05 9.06 -19.53
CA GLY A 26 -15.43 8.68 -18.28
C GLY A 26 -13.99 9.13 -18.23
N GLN A 27 -13.55 9.53 -17.06
CA GLN A 27 -12.16 9.85 -16.73
C GLN A 27 -11.27 8.60 -16.78
N TYR A 28 -11.12 8.01 -17.97
CA TYR A 28 -10.13 6.94 -18.22
C TYR A 28 -8.69 7.41 -17.93
N SER A 29 -8.49 8.74 -17.87
CA SER A 29 -7.19 9.36 -17.66
C SER A 29 -6.47 8.95 -16.37
N ASP A 30 -7.18 8.55 -15.32
CA ASP A 30 -6.50 8.18 -14.06
C ASP A 30 -5.86 6.79 -14.07
N PHE A 31 -6.23 5.90 -15.02
CA PHE A 31 -5.65 4.56 -15.18
C PHE A 31 -4.70 4.44 -16.36
N GLU A 32 -4.32 5.57 -16.92
CA GLU A 32 -3.25 5.71 -17.91
C GLU A 32 -2.29 6.80 -17.44
N LEU A 33 -1.02 6.67 -17.76
CA LEU A 33 -0.07 7.76 -17.57
C LEU A 33 -0.31 8.77 -18.69
N ASP A 34 -0.44 10.04 -18.35
CA ASP A 34 -0.54 11.11 -19.33
C ASP A 34 0.81 11.28 -20.03
N ASP A 35 0.94 10.75 -21.24
CA ASP A 35 2.15 10.82 -22.06
C ASP A 35 2.55 12.27 -22.41
N HIS A 36 1.62 13.22 -22.29
CA HIS A 36 1.88 14.66 -22.50
C HIS A 36 2.28 15.37 -21.21
N ALA A 37 1.96 14.79 -20.05
CA ALA A 37 2.22 15.37 -18.74
C ALA A 37 3.36 14.68 -17.97
N SER A 38 3.97 13.61 -18.54
CA SER A 38 5.00 12.86 -17.85
C SER A 38 6.15 12.41 -18.75
N VAL A 39 7.35 12.40 -18.17
CA VAL A 39 8.55 11.83 -18.80
C VAL A 39 8.82 10.47 -18.18
N ILE A 40 8.76 9.42 -18.99
CA ILE A 40 8.91 8.02 -18.56
C ILE A 40 10.30 7.52 -18.95
N THR A 41 11.09 7.09 -17.98
CA THR A 41 12.45 6.61 -18.19
C THR A 41 12.65 5.24 -17.55
N PRO A 42 12.92 4.17 -18.30
CA PRO A 42 13.32 2.88 -17.73
C PRO A 42 14.64 3.02 -16.95
N ILE A 43 14.67 2.54 -15.72
CA ILE A 43 15.88 2.49 -14.89
C ILE A 43 15.88 1.17 -14.15
N ASN A 44 16.72 0.25 -14.55
CA ASN A 44 16.89 -1.04 -13.91
C ASN A 44 18.02 -0.98 -12.89
N PHE A 45 17.98 -1.84 -11.88
CA PHE A 45 19.05 -2.00 -10.92
C PHE A 45 19.28 -3.47 -10.60
N VAL A 46 20.42 -3.76 -9.98
CA VAL A 46 20.78 -5.12 -9.57
C VAL A 46 20.74 -5.20 -8.06
N SER A 47 20.00 -6.17 -7.52
CA SER A 47 20.00 -6.52 -6.11
C SER A 47 20.46 -7.96 -5.98
N LYS A 48 21.51 -8.20 -5.21
CA LYS A 48 22.20 -9.50 -5.16
C LYS A 48 22.59 -9.98 -6.57
N THR A 49 21.90 -10.99 -7.09
CA THR A 49 22.12 -11.56 -8.43
C THR A 49 21.02 -11.20 -9.43
N ASP A 50 19.96 -10.60 -8.96
CA ASP A 50 18.76 -10.37 -9.76
C ASP A 50 18.72 -8.95 -10.33
N THR A 51 18.39 -8.85 -11.62
CA THR A 51 18.09 -7.57 -12.25
C THR A 51 16.62 -7.26 -12.06
N LEU A 52 16.35 -6.12 -11.43
CA LEU A 52 15.01 -5.61 -11.21
C LEU A 52 14.71 -4.50 -12.21
N SER A 53 13.57 -4.62 -12.89
CA SER A 53 13.13 -3.68 -13.90
C SER A 53 12.29 -2.59 -13.29
N GLY A 54 12.78 -1.35 -13.37
CA GLY A 54 12.13 -0.18 -12.80
C GLY A 54 11.85 0.92 -13.82
N THR A 55 11.03 1.86 -13.43
CA THR A 55 10.64 3.01 -14.25
C THR A 55 10.59 4.26 -13.38
N LEU A 56 11.26 5.30 -13.80
CA LEU A 56 11.15 6.65 -13.26
C LEU A 56 10.14 7.43 -14.12
N ILE A 57 9.16 8.01 -13.46
CA ILE A 57 8.10 8.82 -14.06
C ILE A 57 8.19 10.21 -13.45
N LEU A 58 8.41 11.22 -14.27
CA LEU A 58 8.55 12.60 -13.84
C LEU A 58 7.43 13.45 -14.45
N PRO A 59 6.88 14.43 -13.74
CA PRO A 59 5.99 15.40 -14.35
C PRO A 59 6.73 16.19 -15.43
N ASP A 60 6.05 16.54 -16.52
CA ASP A 60 6.62 17.35 -17.64
C ASP A 60 6.93 18.82 -17.24
N GLN A 61 6.80 19.14 -15.99
CA GLN A 61 7.05 20.49 -15.47
C GLN A 61 8.52 20.58 -15.00
N ASN A 62 9.18 21.69 -15.36
CA ASN A 62 10.55 22.01 -14.92
C ASN A 62 10.70 22.19 -13.40
N ASN A 63 9.65 21.97 -12.61
CA ASN A 63 9.62 22.16 -11.16
C ASN A 63 9.27 20.85 -10.43
N ILE A 64 10.20 19.89 -10.48
CA ILE A 64 10.07 18.65 -9.69
C ILE A 64 10.46 18.99 -8.25
N LYS A 65 9.54 18.79 -7.32
CA LYS A 65 9.73 19.08 -5.88
C LYS A 65 10.32 17.89 -5.14
N ALA A 66 9.86 16.67 -5.50
CA ALA A 66 10.26 15.43 -4.86
C ALA A 66 10.18 14.24 -5.81
N VAL A 67 10.79 13.10 -5.42
CA VAL A 67 10.60 11.79 -6.04
C VAL A 67 10.24 10.77 -4.96
N ALA A 68 9.11 10.10 -5.12
CA ALA A 68 8.65 9.02 -4.27
C ALA A 68 9.08 7.67 -4.84
N ILE A 69 9.80 6.88 -4.05
CA ILE A 69 10.22 5.52 -4.37
C ILE A 69 9.18 4.57 -3.81
N PHE A 70 8.46 3.86 -4.68
CA PHE A 70 7.37 2.98 -4.28
C PHE A 70 7.91 1.65 -3.76
N VAL A 71 7.53 1.33 -2.53
CA VAL A 71 7.80 0.04 -1.88
C VAL A 71 6.50 -0.76 -1.79
N HIS A 72 6.45 -1.85 -2.54
CA HIS A 72 5.23 -2.65 -2.69
C HIS A 72 4.76 -3.32 -1.40
N GLY A 73 3.45 -3.56 -1.32
CA GLY A 73 2.81 -4.42 -0.34
C GLY A 73 3.05 -5.92 -0.55
N ASP A 74 2.21 -6.79 0.00
CA ASP A 74 2.25 -8.23 -0.25
C ASP A 74 1.78 -8.58 -1.67
N GLY A 75 2.09 -9.79 -2.12
CA GLY A 75 1.70 -10.31 -3.42
C GLY A 75 2.70 -10.08 -4.55
N ALA A 76 2.42 -10.66 -5.70
CA ALA A 76 3.19 -10.53 -6.94
C ALA A 76 2.85 -9.18 -7.61
N GLN A 77 3.52 -8.14 -7.20
CA GLN A 77 3.26 -6.76 -7.65
C GLN A 77 4.19 -6.39 -8.79
N ASP A 78 3.63 -6.03 -9.95
CA ASP A 78 4.35 -5.28 -10.96
C ASP A 78 4.50 -3.81 -10.52
N ARG A 79 5.28 -3.03 -11.25
CA ARG A 79 5.58 -1.62 -10.94
C ARG A 79 4.35 -0.73 -10.80
N PHE A 80 3.22 -1.11 -11.36
CA PHE A 80 1.95 -0.37 -11.30
C PHE A 80 0.88 -1.06 -10.47
N SER A 81 1.20 -2.23 -9.88
CA SER A 81 0.21 -3.06 -9.16
C SER A 81 -1.03 -3.35 -9.99
N ASN A 82 -0.84 -3.92 -11.19
CA ASN A 82 -1.92 -4.14 -12.17
C ASN A 82 -2.74 -2.87 -12.44
N SER A 83 -2.06 -1.74 -12.65
CA SER A 83 -2.63 -0.40 -12.82
C SER A 83 -3.29 0.21 -11.56
N GLY A 84 -3.38 -0.50 -10.45
CA GLY A 84 -4.02 -0.01 -9.22
C GLY A 84 -3.33 1.22 -8.61
N TYR A 85 -2.05 1.43 -8.89
CA TYR A 85 -1.32 2.61 -8.42
C TYR A 85 -1.50 3.86 -9.30
N LEU A 86 -1.99 3.72 -10.52
CA LEU A 86 -2.02 4.84 -11.48
C LEU A 86 -2.80 6.07 -10.98
N PRO A 87 -3.97 5.94 -10.34
CA PRO A 87 -4.65 7.12 -9.80
C PRO A 87 -3.82 7.88 -8.75
N LEU A 88 -3.08 7.16 -7.91
CA LEU A 88 -2.16 7.77 -6.95
C LEU A 88 -0.95 8.39 -7.64
N ILE A 89 -0.34 7.68 -8.60
CA ILE A 89 0.80 8.18 -9.37
C ILE A 89 0.44 9.48 -10.08
N ASN A 90 -0.70 9.53 -10.77
CA ASN A 90 -1.17 10.75 -11.43
C ASN A 90 -1.40 11.90 -10.43
N SER A 91 -1.93 11.61 -9.24
CA SER A 91 -2.07 12.62 -8.18
C SER A 91 -0.72 13.16 -7.68
N LEU A 92 0.30 12.31 -7.58
CA LEU A 92 1.65 12.71 -7.21
C LEU A 92 2.30 13.56 -8.31
N LEU A 93 2.17 13.14 -9.58
CA LEU A 93 2.71 13.89 -10.73
C LEU A 93 2.09 15.29 -10.83
N ASP A 94 0.77 15.42 -10.64
CA ASP A 94 0.06 16.71 -10.64
C ASP A 94 0.59 17.66 -9.55
N ALA A 95 1.06 17.10 -8.43
CA ALA A 95 1.65 17.88 -7.33
C ALA A 95 3.15 18.20 -7.53
N GLY A 96 3.74 17.79 -8.65
CA GLY A 96 5.17 17.96 -8.92
C GLY A 96 6.06 16.89 -8.27
N ILE A 97 5.48 15.74 -7.89
CA ILE A 97 6.21 14.63 -7.28
C ILE A 97 6.40 13.54 -8.33
N GLY A 98 7.66 13.29 -8.73
CA GLY A 98 8.01 12.15 -9.55
C GLY A 98 7.86 10.83 -8.79
N VAL A 99 7.77 9.72 -9.52
CA VAL A 99 7.65 8.37 -8.96
C VAL A 99 8.70 7.46 -9.55
N TYR A 100 9.41 6.73 -8.72
CA TYR A 100 10.19 5.59 -9.13
C TYR A 100 9.60 4.31 -8.57
N THR A 101 9.35 3.34 -9.42
CA THR A 101 8.76 2.06 -9.05
C THR A 101 9.37 0.93 -9.88
N TRP A 102 9.36 -0.32 -9.36
CA TRP A 102 9.91 -1.49 -10.05
C TRP A 102 9.04 -2.71 -9.88
N ASP A 103 9.16 -3.66 -10.77
CA ASP A 103 8.53 -4.98 -10.65
C ASP A 103 9.24 -5.77 -9.54
N LYS A 104 8.50 -6.39 -8.62
CA LYS A 104 9.09 -7.27 -7.61
C LYS A 104 9.86 -8.41 -8.27
N ALA A 105 10.83 -8.98 -7.56
CA ALA A 105 11.62 -10.10 -8.04
C ALA A 105 10.74 -11.24 -8.58
N GLY A 106 10.94 -11.64 -9.86
CA GLY A 106 10.16 -12.66 -10.54
C GLY A 106 8.78 -12.23 -11.04
N VAL A 107 8.48 -10.92 -11.02
CA VAL A 107 7.24 -10.35 -11.55
C VAL A 107 7.57 -9.46 -12.74
N GLY A 108 6.67 -9.38 -13.71
CA GLY A 108 6.82 -8.53 -14.90
C GLY A 108 8.13 -8.81 -15.63
N GLU A 109 8.99 -7.80 -15.72
CA GLU A 109 10.29 -7.88 -16.39
C GLU A 109 11.46 -8.15 -15.42
N SER A 110 11.22 -8.21 -14.10
CA SER A 110 12.23 -8.48 -13.09
C SER A 110 12.56 -9.96 -13.00
N ARG A 111 13.84 -10.26 -12.74
CA ARG A 111 14.30 -11.63 -12.45
C ARG A 111 14.22 -11.95 -10.98
N GLY A 112 14.33 -13.26 -10.63
CA GLY A 112 14.34 -13.71 -9.26
C GLY A 112 13.01 -14.31 -8.80
N ASN A 113 12.78 -14.32 -7.49
CA ASN A 113 11.54 -14.81 -6.87
C ASN A 113 11.30 -14.07 -5.56
N TRP A 114 10.28 -13.22 -5.50
CA TRP A 114 9.95 -12.42 -4.32
C TRP A 114 9.53 -13.27 -3.09
N LEU A 115 9.06 -14.51 -3.32
CA LEU A 115 8.71 -15.46 -2.25
C LEU A 115 9.93 -16.00 -1.50
N LEU A 116 11.13 -15.84 -2.04
CA LEU A 116 12.38 -16.20 -1.36
C LEU A 116 13.03 -15.05 -0.59
N GLN A 117 12.36 -13.89 -0.54
CA GLN A 117 12.89 -12.68 0.09
C GLN A 117 12.40 -12.49 1.52
N SER A 118 13.31 -12.14 2.42
CA SER A 118 12.99 -11.57 3.72
C SER A 118 12.62 -10.10 3.60
N MET A 119 12.08 -9.50 4.68
CA MET A 119 11.87 -8.05 4.75
C MET A 119 13.18 -7.27 4.65
N GLN A 120 14.31 -7.85 5.13
CA GLN A 120 15.64 -7.27 4.96
C GLN A 120 16.06 -7.26 3.49
N ASP A 121 15.87 -8.37 2.75
CA ASP A 121 16.21 -8.42 1.32
C ASP A 121 15.45 -7.36 0.52
N ARG A 122 14.18 -7.15 0.83
CA ARG A 122 13.35 -6.11 0.23
C ARG A 122 13.77 -4.70 0.66
N ALA A 123 14.27 -4.54 1.89
CA ALA A 123 14.84 -3.28 2.36
C ALA A 123 16.14 -2.95 1.62
N ASP A 124 16.97 -3.95 1.35
CA ASP A 124 18.21 -3.78 0.56
C ASP A 124 17.87 -3.33 -0.87
N GLU A 125 16.83 -3.91 -1.50
CA GLU A 125 16.33 -3.43 -2.81
C GLU A 125 15.88 -1.97 -2.75
N ALA A 126 15.11 -1.59 -1.73
CA ALA A 126 14.64 -0.22 -1.56
C ALA A 126 15.81 0.76 -1.37
N GLN A 127 16.85 0.37 -0.65
CA GLN A 127 18.06 1.19 -0.47
C GLN A 127 18.82 1.38 -1.80
N ILE A 128 18.97 0.31 -2.59
CA ILE A 128 19.61 0.41 -3.91
C ILE A 128 18.78 1.34 -4.81
N ALA A 129 17.46 1.17 -4.82
CA ALA A 129 16.56 2.05 -5.57
C ALA A 129 16.69 3.52 -5.15
N LEU A 130 16.77 3.79 -3.84
CA LEU A 130 17.00 5.13 -3.30
C LEU A 130 18.32 5.71 -3.82
N GLN A 131 19.41 4.95 -3.72
CA GLN A 131 20.75 5.39 -4.15
C GLN A 131 20.76 5.71 -5.65
N VAL A 132 20.20 4.83 -6.49
CA VAL A 132 20.12 5.01 -7.95
C VAL A 132 19.40 6.32 -8.30
N ILE A 133 18.34 6.64 -7.60
CA ILE A 133 17.58 7.87 -7.85
C ILE A 133 18.29 9.08 -7.25
N GLN A 134 18.90 8.99 -6.07
CA GLN A 134 19.69 10.07 -5.49
C GLN A 134 20.88 10.44 -6.40
N ASP A 135 21.56 9.46 -6.97
CA ASP A 135 22.69 9.70 -7.90
C ASP A 135 22.24 10.43 -9.18
N LYS A 136 20.99 10.15 -9.64
CA LYS A 136 20.43 10.83 -10.82
C LYS A 136 20.11 12.29 -10.54
N PHE A 137 19.76 12.64 -9.33
CA PHE A 137 19.39 14.00 -8.90
C PHE A 137 20.48 14.65 -8.03
N ILE A 138 21.69 14.15 -8.09
CA ILE A 138 22.83 14.75 -7.37
C ILE A 138 22.98 16.22 -7.76
N ASN A 139 23.25 17.09 -6.80
CA ASN A 139 23.33 18.55 -6.96
C ASN A 139 21.99 19.25 -7.29
N THR A 140 20.86 18.65 -6.95
CA THR A 140 19.55 19.28 -6.97
C THR A 140 18.98 19.37 -5.56
N ASP A 141 17.97 20.23 -5.34
CA ASP A 141 17.24 20.34 -4.07
C ASP A 141 16.02 19.40 -4.03
N ILE A 142 15.90 18.49 -5.00
CA ILE A 142 14.77 17.54 -5.11
C ILE A 142 14.82 16.57 -3.93
N LYS A 143 13.72 16.48 -3.18
CA LYS A 143 13.59 15.55 -2.05
C LYS A 143 13.29 14.15 -2.54
N ILE A 144 14.03 13.16 -2.05
CA ILE A 144 13.88 11.76 -2.47
C ILE A 144 13.61 10.88 -1.26
N GLY A 145 12.48 10.15 -1.32
CA GLY A 145 12.05 9.34 -0.18
C GLY A 145 11.20 8.15 -0.56
N TYR A 146 10.84 7.34 0.44
CA TYR A 146 10.03 6.15 0.27
C TYR A 146 8.54 6.45 0.39
N LEU A 147 7.74 5.70 -0.37
CA LEU A 147 6.30 5.60 -0.22
C LEU A 147 5.88 4.13 -0.38
N GLY A 148 5.19 3.57 0.59
CA GLY A 148 4.82 2.17 0.50
C GLY A 148 3.56 1.80 1.26
N PHE A 149 3.04 0.61 0.93
CA PHE A 149 1.75 0.12 1.42
C PHE A 149 1.91 -1.17 2.22
N SER A 150 1.08 -1.34 3.26
CA SER A 150 0.87 -2.62 3.92
C SER A 150 2.19 -3.26 4.39
N GLN A 151 2.66 -4.31 3.72
CA GLN A 151 3.92 -5.02 4.01
C GLN A 151 5.15 -4.09 3.96
N ALA A 152 5.09 -2.98 3.24
CA ALA A 152 6.14 -1.95 3.26
C ALA A 152 6.36 -1.35 4.65
N GLY A 153 5.41 -1.50 5.57
CA GLY A 153 5.55 -1.13 6.99
C GLY A 153 6.62 -1.93 7.75
N TRP A 154 7.12 -3.05 7.20
CA TRP A 154 8.31 -3.76 7.72
C TRP A 154 9.56 -3.48 6.89
N VAL A 155 9.41 -3.12 5.63
CA VAL A 155 10.51 -2.87 4.70
C VAL A 155 11.09 -1.46 4.86
N ILE A 156 10.23 -0.44 4.81
CA ILE A 156 10.65 0.97 4.86
C ILE A 156 11.38 1.31 6.17
N PRO A 157 10.91 0.89 7.36
CA PRO A 157 11.65 1.17 8.59
C PRO A 157 13.08 0.62 8.56
N ILE A 158 13.29 -0.62 8.11
CA ILE A 158 14.63 -1.20 7.95
C ILE A 158 15.44 -0.37 6.95
N ALA A 159 14.91 -0.09 5.77
CA ALA A 159 15.60 0.66 4.73
C ALA A 159 15.98 2.08 5.21
N ALA A 160 15.07 2.77 5.88
CA ALA A 160 15.29 4.13 6.36
C ALA A 160 16.24 4.25 7.55
N THR A 161 16.46 3.19 8.33
CA THR A 161 17.53 3.18 9.35
C THR A 161 18.92 3.05 8.73
N GLN A 162 19.02 2.36 7.59
CA GLN A 162 20.28 2.00 6.92
C GLN A 162 20.62 2.94 5.76
N SER A 163 19.71 3.83 5.37
CA SER A 163 19.89 4.83 4.31
C SER A 163 19.46 6.23 4.78
N LYS A 164 19.53 7.21 3.89
CA LYS A 164 19.18 8.61 4.21
C LYS A 164 18.11 9.13 3.22
N PRO A 165 16.87 8.65 3.30
CA PRO A 165 15.77 9.27 2.57
C PRO A 165 15.46 10.64 3.18
N ASP A 166 14.98 11.58 2.36
CA ASP A 166 14.47 12.86 2.87
C ASP A 166 13.13 12.66 3.61
N PHE A 167 12.35 11.69 3.13
CA PHE A 167 11.06 11.33 3.74
C PHE A 167 10.73 9.84 3.58
N SER A 168 9.83 9.36 4.43
CA SER A 168 9.22 8.03 4.33
C SER A 168 7.73 8.12 4.59
N VAL A 169 6.92 7.59 3.68
CA VAL A 169 5.47 7.47 3.81
C VAL A 169 5.09 6.00 3.91
N ILE A 170 4.36 5.64 4.95
CA ILE A 170 3.87 4.28 5.18
C ILE A 170 2.35 4.31 5.29
N ILE A 171 1.67 3.63 4.37
CA ILE A 171 0.21 3.55 4.31
C ILE A 171 -0.25 2.16 4.76
N GLY A 172 -1.04 2.09 5.83
CA GLY A 172 -1.61 0.84 6.34
C GLY A 172 -0.57 -0.17 6.82
N GLY A 173 0.59 0.29 7.32
CA GLY A 173 1.65 -0.58 7.82
C GLY A 173 1.37 -1.14 9.21
N ALA A 174 1.45 -2.47 9.40
CA ALA A 174 1.42 -3.07 10.72
C ALA A 174 2.82 -3.08 11.36
N VAL A 175 2.89 -2.96 12.70
CA VAL A 175 4.16 -3.06 13.43
C VAL A 175 4.65 -4.51 13.51
N ASN A 176 3.78 -5.42 13.87
CA ASN A 176 4.13 -6.82 14.13
C ASN A 176 3.31 -7.76 13.23
N TRP A 177 3.99 -8.64 12.49
CA TRP A 177 3.38 -9.59 11.54
C TRP A 177 2.41 -10.55 12.20
N ARG A 178 2.83 -11.18 13.30
CA ARG A 178 2.03 -12.14 14.04
C ARG A 178 0.72 -11.53 14.55
N ALA A 179 0.78 -10.32 15.10
CA ALA A 179 -0.39 -9.58 15.57
C ALA A 179 -1.31 -9.16 14.41
N GLN A 180 -0.73 -8.77 13.28
CA GLN A 180 -1.49 -8.45 12.07
C GLN A 180 -2.21 -9.69 11.53
N GLY A 181 -1.56 -10.85 11.48
CA GLY A 181 -2.18 -12.11 11.07
C GLY A 181 -3.37 -12.50 11.94
N ALA A 182 -3.24 -12.31 13.26
CA ALA A 182 -4.36 -12.54 14.21
C ALA A 182 -5.56 -11.63 13.93
N TYR A 183 -5.32 -10.33 13.71
CA TYR A 183 -6.37 -9.38 13.36
C TYR A 183 -7.04 -9.76 12.02
N TYR A 184 -6.23 -10.07 11.01
CA TYR A 184 -6.71 -10.47 9.69
C TYR A 184 -7.62 -11.70 9.76
N HIS A 185 -7.23 -12.71 10.54
CA HIS A 185 -8.05 -13.90 10.77
C HIS A 185 -9.34 -13.59 11.54
N GLN A 186 -9.26 -12.73 12.58
CA GLN A 186 -10.41 -12.27 13.33
C GLN A 186 -11.45 -11.59 12.44
N VAL A 187 -11.03 -10.70 11.53
CA VAL A 187 -11.92 -9.99 10.60
C VAL A 187 -12.62 -10.98 9.66
N ARG A 188 -11.92 -11.99 9.15
CA ARG A 188 -12.52 -13.04 8.31
C ARG A 188 -13.58 -13.82 9.05
N LEU A 189 -13.29 -14.27 10.27
CA LEU A 189 -14.27 -15.00 11.08
C LEU A 189 -15.52 -14.17 11.42
N LYS A 190 -15.35 -12.86 11.63
CA LYS A 190 -16.47 -11.93 11.79
C LYS A 190 -17.33 -11.83 10.53
N ALA A 191 -16.70 -11.76 9.35
CA ALA A 191 -17.41 -11.75 8.08
C ALA A 191 -18.21 -13.03 7.83
N ASP A 192 -17.75 -14.17 8.36
CA ASP A 192 -18.45 -15.46 8.35
C ASP A 192 -19.54 -15.59 9.45
N ASN A 193 -19.85 -14.49 10.16
CA ASN A 193 -20.84 -14.43 11.25
C ASN A 193 -20.52 -15.36 12.43
N ILE A 194 -19.27 -15.64 12.70
CA ILE A 194 -18.83 -16.40 13.87
C ILE A 194 -18.93 -15.51 15.12
N GLY A 195 -19.41 -16.05 16.23
CA GLY A 195 -19.56 -15.31 17.48
C GLY A 195 -18.22 -15.01 18.17
N ASP A 196 -18.13 -13.89 18.90
CA ASP A 196 -16.88 -13.35 19.46
C ASP A 196 -16.10 -14.35 20.32
N LYS A 197 -16.78 -15.16 21.14
CA LYS A 197 -16.13 -16.19 21.98
C LYS A 197 -15.43 -17.24 21.15
N GLU A 198 -16.05 -17.69 20.08
CA GLU A 198 -15.49 -18.68 19.16
C GLU A 198 -14.38 -18.08 18.29
N ILE A 199 -14.50 -16.82 17.90
CA ILE A 199 -13.45 -16.06 17.23
C ILE A 199 -12.20 -16.03 18.11
N THR A 200 -12.34 -15.62 19.38
CA THR A 200 -11.20 -15.57 20.32
C THR A 200 -10.50 -16.92 20.44
N ARG A 201 -11.30 -18.01 20.55
CA ARG A 201 -10.75 -19.37 20.62
C ARG A 201 -9.96 -19.74 19.34
N ARG A 202 -10.58 -19.56 18.16
CA ARG A 202 -9.95 -19.93 16.88
C ARG A 202 -8.70 -19.12 16.58
N VAL A 203 -8.73 -17.82 16.85
CA VAL A 203 -7.56 -16.95 16.66
C VAL A 203 -6.41 -17.39 17.58
N SER A 204 -6.71 -17.72 18.85
CA SER A 204 -5.70 -18.20 19.78
C SER A 204 -5.12 -19.55 19.36
N GLU A 205 -5.94 -20.47 18.88
CA GLU A 205 -5.49 -21.80 18.39
C GLU A 205 -4.63 -21.64 17.14
N GLN A 206 -5.04 -20.77 16.20
CA GLN A 206 -4.25 -20.49 14.99
C GLN A 206 -2.88 -19.92 15.35
N LEU A 207 -2.83 -18.92 16.24
CA LEU A 207 -1.55 -18.34 16.69
C LEU A 207 -0.62 -19.38 17.32
N GLN A 208 -1.17 -20.26 18.16
CA GLN A 208 -0.36 -21.35 18.76
C GLN A 208 0.14 -22.35 17.72
N GLN A 209 -0.66 -22.62 16.69
CA GLN A 209 -0.25 -23.46 15.58
C GLN A 209 0.85 -22.79 14.75
N ASP A 210 0.67 -21.51 14.38
CA ASP A 210 1.63 -20.75 13.61
C ASP A 210 2.98 -20.64 14.35
N ASP A 211 2.96 -20.39 15.66
CA ASP A 211 4.16 -20.36 16.51
C ASP A 211 4.90 -21.72 16.49
N ARG A 212 4.17 -22.84 16.57
CA ARG A 212 4.77 -24.18 16.49
C ARG A 212 5.37 -24.45 15.12
N VAL A 213 4.64 -24.11 14.05
CA VAL A 213 5.08 -24.30 12.67
C VAL A 213 6.34 -23.45 12.40
N ASN A 214 6.33 -22.18 12.83
CA ASN A 214 7.50 -21.32 12.71
C ASN A 214 8.71 -21.86 13.46
N GLY A 215 8.52 -22.45 14.65
CA GLY A 215 9.61 -23.04 15.44
C GLY A 215 10.14 -24.35 14.87
N SER A 216 9.29 -25.16 14.21
CA SER A 216 9.68 -26.48 13.67
C SER A 216 10.06 -26.47 12.18
N HIS A 217 9.63 -25.44 11.43
CA HIS A 217 9.71 -25.37 9.97
C HIS A 217 9.10 -26.60 9.28
N ASP A 218 8.05 -27.16 9.87
CA ASP A 218 7.40 -28.36 9.38
C ASP A 218 6.55 -28.08 8.14
N ILE A 219 7.05 -28.44 6.96
CA ILE A 219 6.38 -28.22 5.69
C ILE A 219 5.04 -28.96 5.58
N SER A 220 4.80 -30.01 6.35
CA SER A 220 3.52 -30.73 6.36
C SER A 220 2.36 -29.84 6.86
N ALA A 221 2.68 -28.72 7.52
CA ALA A 221 1.72 -27.75 8.02
C ALA A 221 1.35 -26.64 7.02
N GLN A 222 1.88 -26.69 5.77
CA GLN A 222 1.67 -25.62 4.77
C GLN A 222 0.21 -25.47 4.30
N GLY A 223 -0.64 -26.49 4.50
CA GLY A 223 -2.02 -26.48 4.01
C GLY A 223 -2.08 -26.35 2.49
N ASP A 224 -2.90 -25.42 1.99
CA ASP A 224 -3.08 -25.17 0.54
C ASP A 224 -2.05 -24.18 -0.05
N MET A 225 -1.07 -23.71 0.74
CA MET A 225 -0.02 -22.82 0.24
C MET A 225 0.97 -23.59 -0.65
N SER A 226 1.53 -22.91 -1.67
CA SER A 226 2.72 -23.44 -2.34
C SER A 226 3.92 -23.45 -1.41
N ASP A 227 4.91 -24.30 -1.70
CA ASP A 227 6.14 -24.38 -0.92
C ASP A 227 6.81 -23.02 -0.75
N ASP A 228 6.98 -22.28 -1.84
CA ASP A 228 7.58 -20.94 -1.81
C ASP A 228 6.79 -19.96 -0.93
N ARG A 229 5.44 -20.00 -1.01
CA ARG A 229 4.60 -19.14 -0.15
C ARG A 229 4.71 -19.51 1.31
N PHE A 230 4.78 -20.79 1.62
CA PHE A 230 4.98 -21.28 2.98
C PHE A 230 6.34 -20.81 3.53
N TYR A 231 7.42 -20.99 2.77
CA TYR A 231 8.75 -20.51 3.18
C TYR A 231 8.78 -18.99 3.36
N PHE A 232 8.12 -18.23 2.48
CA PHE A 232 7.99 -16.79 2.64
C PHE A 232 7.33 -16.41 3.97
N VAL A 233 6.23 -17.09 4.33
CA VAL A 233 5.54 -16.84 5.60
C VAL A 233 6.44 -17.18 6.79
N ILE A 234 7.06 -18.35 6.80
CA ILE A 234 7.96 -18.77 7.88
C ILE A 234 9.13 -17.80 8.05
N GLN A 235 9.77 -17.42 6.96
CA GLN A 235 10.92 -16.52 6.99
C GLN A 235 10.58 -15.14 7.55
N ASN A 236 9.34 -14.67 7.31
CA ASN A 236 8.91 -13.35 7.67
C ASN A 236 7.97 -13.28 8.88
N TYR A 237 7.58 -14.42 9.45
CA TYR A 237 6.61 -14.52 10.55
C TYR A 237 6.95 -13.67 11.77
N LEU A 238 8.22 -13.49 12.07
CA LEU A 238 8.72 -12.70 13.20
C LEU A 238 9.06 -11.24 12.81
N SER A 239 8.65 -10.78 11.64
CA SER A 239 8.86 -9.39 11.24
C SER A 239 8.17 -8.44 12.21
N ASP A 240 8.96 -7.49 12.74
CA ASP A 240 8.54 -6.52 13.74
C ASP A 240 9.32 -5.23 13.57
N SER A 241 8.63 -4.17 13.14
CA SER A 241 9.23 -2.85 12.89
C SER A 241 9.41 -2.01 14.16
N SER A 242 9.05 -2.53 15.33
CA SER A 242 9.18 -1.77 16.59
C SER A 242 10.61 -1.38 16.93
N LYS A 243 11.60 -2.11 16.42
CA LYS A 243 13.01 -1.84 16.60
C LYS A 243 13.54 -0.76 15.64
N ASP A 244 12.96 -0.70 14.44
CA ASP A 244 13.45 0.16 13.37
C ASP A 244 12.74 1.52 13.34
N LEU A 245 11.44 1.56 13.61
CA LEU A 245 10.64 2.80 13.64
C LEU A 245 11.27 3.94 14.46
N PRO A 246 11.82 3.70 15.69
CA PRO A 246 12.43 4.77 16.47
C PRO A 246 13.71 5.35 15.86
N HIS A 247 14.32 4.66 14.90
CA HIS A 247 15.64 4.97 14.35
C HIS A 247 15.61 5.36 12.85
N MET A 248 14.42 5.52 12.29
CA MET A 248 14.28 5.93 10.89
C MET A 248 14.92 7.30 10.65
N ASN A 249 15.61 7.44 9.53
CA ASN A 249 16.10 8.71 9.04
C ASN A 249 15.05 9.44 8.19
N GLY A 250 15.16 10.76 8.10
CA GLY A 250 14.25 11.61 7.33
C GLY A 250 12.91 11.85 8.02
N ARG A 251 12.02 12.58 7.35
CA ARG A 251 10.65 12.82 7.82
C ARG A 251 9.81 11.55 7.71
N VAL A 252 8.89 11.32 8.63
CA VAL A 252 8.04 10.12 8.62
C VAL A 252 6.56 10.48 8.66
N LEU A 253 5.81 10.00 7.67
CA LEU A 253 4.35 10.02 7.63
C LEU A 253 3.80 8.60 7.68
N ALA A 254 2.97 8.29 8.67
CA ALA A 254 2.18 7.07 8.70
C ALA A 254 0.69 7.39 8.54
N MET A 255 0.06 6.79 7.52
CA MET A 255 -1.34 7.01 7.17
C MET A 255 -2.14 5.72 7.33
N PHE A 256 -3.27 5.80 7.98
CA PHE A 256 -4.14 4.64 8.23
C PHE A 256 -5.59 4.94 7.84
N GLY A 257 -6.28 3.94 7.31
CA GLY A 257 -7.73 3.99 7.14
C GLY A 257 -8.45 3.43 8.36
N GLU A 258 -9.38 4.17 8.96
CA GLU A 258 -10.07 3.78 10.19
C GLU A 258 -10.79 2.43 10.08
N LEU A 259 -11.32 2.11 8.90
CA LEU A 259 -12.09 0.90 8.62
C LEU A 259 -11.26 -0.18 7.91
N ASP A 260 -9.94 -0.16 8.07
CA ASP A 260 -9.04 -1.14 7.50
C ASP A 260 -9.39 -2.57 7.95
N LEU A 261 -9.58 -3.48 7.00
CA LEU A 261 -9.90 -4.89 7.26
C LEU A 261 -8.66 -5.80 7.31
N ASN A 262 -7.50 -5.26 6.96
CA ASN A 262 -6.25 -6.02 6.86
C ASN A 262 -5.33 -5.75 8.05
N VAL A 263 -5.34 -4.53 8.56
CA VAL A 263 -4.51 -4.07 9.69
C VAL A 263 -5.41 -3.40 10.72
N ASP A 264 -5.21 -3.70 12.00
CA ASP A 264 -5.85 -2.98 13.10
C ASP A 264 -5.33 -1.54 13.14
N ALA A 265 -5.95 -0.68 12.31
CA ALA A 265 -5.49 0.68 12.06
C ALA A 265 -5.45 1.53 13.33
N PRO A 266 -6.48 1.60 14.20
CA PRO A 266 -6.42 2.38 15.43
C PRO A 266 -5.27 1.95 16.34
N LYS A 267 -5.07 0.63 16.49
CA LYS A 267 -3.98 0.08 17.31
C LYS A 267 -2.61 0.40 16.72
N ASN A 268 -2.41 0.15 15.41
CA ASN A 268 -1.13 0.39 14.77
C ASN A 268 -0.80 1.88 14.67
N ALA A 269 -1.78 2.76 14.42
CA ALA A 269 -1.56 4.21 14.46
C ALA A 269 -1.03 4.66 15.83
N CYS A 270 -1.58 4.13 16.93
CA CYS A 270 -1.08 4.40 18.27
C CYS A 270 0.33 3.83 18.51
N LEU A 271 0.61 2.61 18.01
CA LEU A 271 1.95 2.04 18.10
C LEU A 271 2.97 2.90 17.33
N TYR A 272 2.68 3.31 16.12
CA TYR A 272 3.53 4.22 15.34
C TYR A 272 3.75 5.55 16.07
N LYS A 273 2.69 6.18 16.60
CA LYS A 273 2.80 7.43 17.37
C LYS A 273 3.72 7.30 18.56
N ASN A 274 3.67 6.17 19.27
CA ASN A 274 4.50 5.88 20.44
C ASN A 274 5.94 5.53 20.05
N LEU A 275 6.14 4.66 19.05
CA LEU A 275 7.46 4.18 18.64
C LEU A 275 8.28 5.27 17.94
N LEU A 276 7.65 6.09 17.12
CA LEU A 276 8.29 7.27 16.55
C LEU A 276 8.60 8.32 17.61
N GLY A 277 7.94 8.25 18.77
CA GLY A 277 8.27 8.95 20.04
C GLY A 277 8.83 10.36 19.86
N ASN A 278 10.13 10.50 20.03
CA ASN A 278 10.86 11.76 19.95
C ASN A 278 11.43 12.07 18.55
N HIS A 279 11.02 11.31 17.52
CA HIS A 279 11.44 11.63 16.15
C HIS A 279 11.00 13.07 15.80
N VAL A 280 11.96 13.90 15.37
CA VAL A 280 11.79 15.35 15.26
C VAL A 280 10.69 15.72 14.26
N ASP A 281 10.49 14.91 13.22
CA ASP A 281 9.62 15.24 12.10
C ASP A 281 8.74 14.03 11.73
N LYS A 282 7.75 13.77 12.56
CA LYS A 282 6.81 12.66 12.41
C LYS A 282 5.37 13.13 12.33
N THR A 283 4.61 12.46 11.51
CA THR A 283 3.16 12.60 11.45
C THR A 283 2.49 11.23 11.39
N VAL A 284 1.49 11.01 12.23
CA VAL A 284 0.66 9.81 12.17
C VAL A 284 -0.79 10.26 12.07
N THR A 285 -1.51 9.80 11.07
CA THR A 285 -2.88 10.21 10.81
C THR A 285 -3.80 9.01 10.53
N LEU A 286 -5.05 9.12 10.97
CA LEU A 286 -6.10 8.14 10.79
C LEU A 286 -7.24 8.77 9.99
N PHE A 287 -7.50 8.25 8.80
CA PHE A 287 -8.54 8.76 7.91
C PHE A 287 -9.88 8.08 8.22
N PRO A 288 -10.94 8.85 8.55
CA PRO A 288 -12.24 8.28 8.82
C PRO A 288 -12.85 7.70 7.54
N ASN A 289 -13.64 6.62 7.70
CA ASN A 289 -14.31 5.94 6.59
C ASN A 289 -13.37 5.50 5.44
N ALA A 290 -12.09 5.31 5.72
CA ALA A 290 -11.10 4.84 4.77
C ALA A 290 -10.77 3.36 4.97
N SER A 291 -10.52 2.64 3.87
CA SER A 291 -10.09 1.25 3.83
C SER A 291 -8.56 1.12 3.95
N HIS A 292 -8.03 -0.10 3.83
CA HIS A 292 -6.59 -0.40 3.87
C HIS A 292 -5.74 0.43 2.90
N GLY A 293 -6.21 0.63 1.67
CA GLY A 293 -5.55 1.48 0.66
C GLY A 293 -6.01 2.93 0.65
N LEU A 294 -6.61 3.42 1.74
CA LEU A 294 -7.19 4.76 1.85
C LEU A 294 -8.36 5.03 0.88
N LEU A 295 -8.98 4.00 0.35
CA LEU A 295 -10.18 4.14 -0.48
C LEU A 295 -11.42 4.39 0.39
N LYS A 296 -12.47 4.96 -0.18
CA LYS A 296 -13.79 5.17 0.47
C LYS A 296 -14.36 3.83 0.93
N ALA A 297 -14.26 3.52 2.21
CA ALA A 297 -14.65 2.24 2.79
C ALA A 297 -16.11 1.82 2.51
N PRO A 298 -17.12 2.71 2.49
CA PRO A 298 -18.49 2.30 2.15
C PRO A 298 -18.63 1.62 0.78
N PHE A 299 -17.68 1.88 -0.13
CA PHE A 299 -17.70 1.33 -1.50
C PHE A 299 -16.62 0.28 -1.75
N PHE A 300 -15.40 0.47 -1.21
CA PHE A 300 -14.19 -0.25 -1.60
C PHE A 300 -13.47 -0.90 -0.42
N ASN A 301 -14.21 -1.38 0.59
CA ASN A 301 -13.63 -2.03 1.76
C ASN A 301 -13.78 -3.55 1.67
N TYR A 302 -12.76 -4.19 1.11
CA TYR A 302 -12.67 -5.63 0.97
C TYR A 302 -11.31 -6.09 1.45
N GLN A 303 -11.27 -7.25 2.09
CA GLN A 303 -10.03 -7.83 2.59
C GLN A 303 -9.18 -8.43 1.45
N LEU A 304 -9.83 -8.99 0.44
CA LEU A 304 -9.21 -9.62 -0.73
C LEU A 304 -9.74 -9.00 -2.03
N GLU A 305 -8.88 -8.89 -3.04
CA GLU A 305 -9.24 -8.39 -4.37
C GLU A 305 -10.35 -9.20 -5.04
N ASN A 306 -10.31 -10.54 -4.91
CA ASN A 306 -11.32 -11.42 -5.50
C ASN A 306 -12.72 -11.30 -4.86
N GLN A 307 -12.85 -10.59 -3.74
CA GLN A 307 -14.14 -10.28 -3.12
C GLN A 307 -14.84 -9.09 -3.77
N TRP A 308 -14.12 -8.32 -4.60
CA TRP A 308 -14.70 -7.17 -5.28
C TRP A 308 -15.71 -7.60 -6.33
N PRO A 309 -17.00 -7.22 -6.23
CA PRO A 309 -17.95 -7.42 -7.31
C PRO A 309 -17.46 -6.69 -8.57
N TRP A 310 -17.63 -7.30 -9.73
CA TRP A 310 -17.17 -6.75 -11.02
C TRP A 310 -17.62 -5.30 -11.26
N TRP A 311 -18.84 -4.94 -10.84
CA TRP A 311 -19.36 -3.57 -11.01
C TRP A 311 -18.66 -2.55 -10.11
N LYS A 312 -18.10 -2.97 -8.95
CA LYS A 312 -17.28 -2.09 -8.11
C LYS A 312 -15.88 -1.89 -8.67
N GLN A 313 -15.35 -2.87 -9.38
CA GLN A 313 -14.12 -2.71 -10.15
C GLN A 313 -14.32 -1.65 -11.24
N ILE A 314 -15.44 -1.72 -11.99
CA ILE A 314 -15.81 -0.69 -12.97
C ILE A 314 -16.00 0.68 -12.30
N LEU A 315 -16.67 0.72 -11.16
CA LEU A 315 -16.86 1.97 -10.41
C LEU A 315 -15.53 2.57 -9.97
N PHE A 316 -14.58 1.75 -9.53
CA PHE A 316 -13.23 2.18 -9.15
C PHE A 316 -12.49 2.76 -10.36
N ILE A 317 -12.53 2.08 -11.51
CA ILE A 317 -11.95 2.56 -12.76
C ILE A 317 -12.58 3.90 -13.18
N TYR A 318 -13.90 4.02 -13.06
CA TYR A 318 -14.62 5.26 -13.40
C TYR A 318 -14.28 6.42 -12.46
N GLN A 319 -14.14 6.16 -11.17
CA GLN A 319 -13.88 7.20 -10.18
C GLN A 319 -12.40 7.58 -10.08
N GLY A 320 -11.48 6.68 -10.42
CA GLY A 320 -10.05 6.95 -10.33
C GLY A 320 -9.65 7.51 -8.97
N ARG A 321 -9.03 8.69 -8.95
CA ARG A 321 -8.64 9.44 -7.73
C ARG A 321 -9.79 9.73 -6.78
N ASP A 322 -10.99 9.92 -7.31
CA ASP A 322 -12.20 10.15 -6.50
C ASP A 322 -12.61 8.92 -5.68
N SER A 323 -12.04 7.75 -5.92
CA SER A 323 -12.23 6.56 -5.08
C SER A 323 -11.55 6.65 -3.72
N TYR A 324 -10.54 7.50 -3.58
CA TYR A 324 -9.84 7.70 -2.32
C TYR A 324 -10.70 8.45 -1.29
N SER A 325 -10.45 8.19 -0.02
CA SER A 325 -11.08 8.93 1.08
C SER A 325 -10.80 10.43 0.95
N SER A 326 -11.79 11.23 1.33
CA SER A 326 -11.72 12.68 1.19
C SER A 326 -10.44 13.24 1.82
N GLY A 327 -9.73 14.05 1.06
CA GLY A 327 -8.51 14.71 1.50
C GLY A 327 -7.26 13.83 1.59
N ALA A 328 -7.36 12.49 1.45
CA ALA A 328 -6.21 11.59 1.67
C ALA A 328 -5.06 11.86 0.69
N LEU A 329 -5.35 11.97 -0.61
CA LEU A 329 -4.33 12.26 -1.63
C LEU A 329 -3.76 13.67 -1.49
N ASN A 330 -4.62 14.66 -1.24
CA ASN A 330 -4.18 16.04 -1.04
C ASN A 330 -3.29 16.18 0.21
N TYR A 331 -3.64 15.47 1.30
CA TYR A 331 -2.81 15.43 2.50
C TYR A 331 -1.44 14.83 2.23
N LEU A 332 -1.39 13.69 1.54
CA LEU A 332 -0.16 13.01 1.17
C LEU A 332 0.76 13.91 0.32
N THR A 333 0.21 14.49 -0.74
CA THR A 333 0.99 15.34 -1.66
C THR A 333 1.48 16.61 -1.00
N ALA A 334 0.62 17.30 -0.23
CA ALA A 334 1.00 18.49 0.54
C ALA A 334 2.07 18.19 1.59
N TRP A 335 1.97 17.05 2.28
CA TRP A 335 2.97 16.65 3.26
C TRP A 335 4.34 16.35 2.62
N ILE A 336 4.38 15.66 1.49
CA ILE A 336 5.64 15.37 0.77
C ILE A 336 6.29 16.67 0.28
N THR A 337 5.51 17.58 -0.29
CA THR A 337 6.02 18.85 -0.87
C THR A 337 6.25 19.95 0.15
N GLU A 338 5.98 19.70 1.43
CA GLU A 338 6.09 20.70 2.51
C GLU A 338 5.19 21.95 2.23
N ASP A 339 4.07 21.73 1.56
CA ASP A 339 3.10 22.81 1.32
C ASP A 339 2.44 23.19 2.65
N ALA A 340 2.49 24.46 3.00
CA ALA A 340 1.91 24.99 4.25
C ALA A 340 0.39 24.81 4.37
N ALA A 341 -0.29 24.49 3.28
CA ALA A 341 -1.72 24.22 3.20
C ALA A 341 -2.07 22.74 3.48
N ILE A 342 -1.44 22.10 4.45
CA ILE A 342 -1.85 20.73 4.86
C ILE A 342 -3.32 20.78 5.31
N PRO A 343 -4.23 20.05 4.66
CA PRO A 343 -5.65 20.07 5.00
C PRO A 343 -5.87 19.64 6.45
N SER A 344 -6.68 20.38 7.20
CA SER A 344 -7.00 20.11 8.61
C SER A 344 -7.97 18.94 8.84
N ASP A 345 -8.39 18.26 7.78
CA ASP A 345 -9.42 17.20 7.83
C ASP A 345 -8.90 15.87 8.39
N HIS A 346 -7.63 15.82 8.81
CA HIS A 346 -7.10 14.67 9.54
C HIS A 346 -7.61 14.68 10.98
N VAL A 347 -8.17 13.58 11.38
CA VAL A 347 -8.64 13.39 12.75
C VAL A 347 -7.44 13.19 13.68
N ASP A 348 -7.28 14.13 14.61
CA ASP A 348 -6.38 13.95 15.74
C ASP A 348 -6.98 12.82 16.60
N PHE A 349 -6.48 11.59 16.41
CA PHE A 349 -6.96 10.43 17.15
C PHE A 349 -6.28 10.34 18.53
N LYS A 350 -7.07 9.97 19.55
CA LYS A 350 -6.56 9.73 20.89
C LYS A 350 -6.21 8.26 21.05
N CYS A 351 -5.00 8.00 21.50
CA CYS A 351 -4.61 6.66 21.92
C CYS A 351 -5.19 6.40 23.31
N GLU A 352 -5.97 5.33 23.45
CA GLU A 352 -6.41 4.90 24.77
C GLU A 352 -5.21 4.49 25.62
N THR A 353 -5.08 5.11 26.78
CA THR A 353 -4.06 4.80 27.78
C THR A 353 -4.43 3.48 28.45
N GLY A 354 -4.07 2.33 27.87
CA GLY A 354 -4.41 1.07 28.53
C GLY A 354 -4.11 -0.25 27.83
N ASN A 355 -3.42 -0.33 26.72
CA ASN A 355 -2.99 -1.66 26.23
C ASN A 355 -1.78 -1.59 25.27
N THR A 356 -0.63 -1.21 25.78
CA THR A 356 0.66 -1.25 25.05
C THR A 356 1.36 -2.61 25.14
N ASN A 357 0.64 -3.68 25.48
CA ASN A 357 1.24 -5.01 25.52
C ASN A 357 1.46 -5.53 24.08
N LEU A 358 2.69 -5.42 23.62
CA LEU A 358 3.26 -6.04 22.40
C LEU A 358 3.44 -7.58 22.54
N ARG A 359 2.71 -8.25 23.47
CA ARG A 359 2.81 -9.70 23.68
C ARG A 359 1.73 -10.47 22.96
#